data_b5e9713a17ec8d628d137db1dc785de0
#
_entry.id   b5e9713a17ec8d628d137db1dc785de0
#
_cell.length_a   1.000
_cell.length_b   1.000
_cell.length_c   1.000
_cell.angle_alpha   90.00
_cell.angle_beta   90.00
_cell.angle_gamma   90.00
#
_symmetry.space_group_name_H-M   'P 1'
#
loop_
_entity.id
_entity.type
_entity.pdbx_description
1 polymer ?
#
loop_
_entity_poly.entity_id
_entity_poly.type
_entity_poly.pdbx_seq_one_letter_code
_entity_poly.pdbx_strand_id
1 'polypeptide(L)'
;REPAPQSKAMRDGIQFENMVTAGCDVVNPDPGHEWEMVVRETAEILRGAQFQVTAYQDKRIDGVPFLLYGRLDALKAGVIYDTKFSRSYQSGKYVGSPQHPIYFECVPEARKFVYIIADGKAVYLEEYRREDTPPPDGIIRQFMSYLETAGLAQVYIDNWKTN
;
A
#
# COMPACT_ATOMS: atom_id res chain seq x y z
N ARG A 1 -4.50 -16.96 19.78
CA ARG A 1 -3.63 -17.61 18.76
C ARG A 1 -2.37 -16.80 18.66
N GLU A 2 -1.21 -17.43 18.86
CA GLU A 2 0.06 -16.76 18.56
C GLU A 2 0.12 -16.39 17.08
N PRO A 3 0.63 -15.19 16.74
CA PRO A 3 0.77 -14.80 15.34
C PRO A 3 1.74 -15.75 14.63
N ALA A 4 1.40 -16.13 13.40
CA ALA A 4 2.27 -16.96 12.58
C ALA A 4 3.66 -16.31 12.40
N PRO A 5 4.74 -17.11 12.40
CA PRO A 5 6.08 -16.56 12.22
C PRO A 5 6.20 -15.84 10.89
N GLN A 6 6.78 -14.63 10.91
CA GLN A 6 6.97 -13.83 9.70
C GLN A 6 7.90 -14.53 8.72
N SER A 7 7.50 -14.58 7.44
CA SER A 7 8.35 -15.09 6.37
C SER A 7 9.60 -14.19 6.18
N LYS A 8 10.65 -14.75 5.55
CA LYS A 8 11.83 -13.96 5.21
C LYS A 8 11.46 -12.73 4.36
N ALA A 9 10.58 -12.90 3.37
CA ALA A 9 10.13 -11.82 2.50
C ALA A 9 9.44 -10.69 3.29
N MET A 10 8.62 -11.02 4.29
CA MET A 10 7.99 -10.01 5.16
C MET A 10 9.03 -9.26 5.99
N ARG A 11 10.01 -9.97 6.56
CA ARG A 11 11.09 -9.32 7.34
C ARG A 11 11.94 -8.39 6.46
N ASP A 12 12.33 -8.88 5.27
CA ASP A 12 13.09 -8.09 4.29
C ASP A 12 12.31 -6.80 3.90
N GLY A 13 11.00 -6.90 3.68
CA GLY A 13 10.13 -5.76 3.39
C GLY A 13 10.08 -4.73 4.51
N ILE A 14 9.86 -5.18 5.75
CA ILE A 14 9.84 -4.30 6.94
C ILE A 14 11.21 -3.63 7.15
N GLN A 15 12.29 -4.39 7.00
CA GLN A 15 13.63 -3.84 7.13
C GLN A 15 13.90 -2.78 6.07
N PHE A 16 13.56 -3.05 4.82
CA PHE A 16 13.72 -2.10 3.71
C PHE A 16 12.94 -0.80 3.97
N GLU A 17 11.67 -0.88 4.35
CA GLU A 17 10.83 0.28 4.66
C GLU A 17 11.42 1.14 5.80
N ASN A 18 11.90 0.49 6.87
CA ASN A 18 12.54 1.18 7.99
C ASN A 18 13.82 1.90 7.56
N MET A 19 14.65 1.26 6.73
CA MET A 19 15.87 1.87 6.19
C MET A 19 15.57 3.06 5.29
N VAL A 20 14.55 2.97 4.44
CA VAL A 20 14.10 4.06 3.56
C VAL A 20 13.61 5.23 4.39
N THR A 21 12.76 5.01 5.38
CA THR A 21 12.23 6.08 6.25
C THR A 21 13.37 6.79 6.99
N ALA A 22 14.32 6.04 7.56
CA ALA A 22 15.51 6.61 8.19
C ALA A 22 16.38 7.39 7.17
N GLY A 23 16.48 6.89 5.94
CA GLY A 23 17.25 7.51 4.85
C GLY A 23 16.68 8.83 4.33
N CYS A 24 15.41 9.11 4.58
CA CYS A 24 14.82 10.41 4.23
C CYS A 24 15.37 11.56 5.09
N ASP A 25 15.80 11.25 6.31
CA ASP A 25 16.33 12.24 7.27
C ASP A 25 17.87 12.29 7.28
N VAL A 26 18.54 11.24 6.78
CA VAL A 26 19.99 11.08 6.83
C VAL A 26 20.54 10.79 5.42
N VAL A 27 21.69 11.39 5.07
CA VAL A 27 22.29 11.25 3.72
C VAL A 27 22.73 9.82 3.41
N ASN A 28 23.10 9.04 4.42
CA ASN A 28 23.53 7.66 4.27
C ASN A 28 23.15 6.85 5.53
N PRO A 29 21.94 6.28 5.56
CA PRO A 29 21.37 5.68 6.77
C PRO A 29 22.07 4.38 7.22
N ASP A 30 22.67 3.64 6.28
CA ASP A 30 23.33 2.36 6.57
C ASP A 30 24.45 2.09 5.55
N PRO A 31 25.61 2.76 5.72
CA PRO A 31 26.73 2.64 4.79
C PRO A 31 27.27 1.21 4.76
N GLY A 32 27.41 0.66 3.55
CA GLY A 32 27.92 -0.69 3.32
C GLY A 32 26.88 -1.81 3.40
N HIS A 33 25.60 -1.49 3.65
CA HIS A 33 24.55 -2.50 3.53
C HIS A 33 24.32 -2.90 2.06
N GLU A 34 23.96 -4.17 1.81
CA GLU A 34 23.75 -4.69 0.45
C GLU A 34 22.67 -3.93 -0.33
N TRP A 35 21.73 -3.25 0.36
CA TRP A 35 20.64 -2.46 -0.24
C TRP A 35 20.89 -0.95 -0.22
N GLU A 36 22.07 -0.50 0.20
CA GLU A 36 22.38 0.93 0.37
C GLU A 36 21.94 1.79 -0.82
N MET A 37 22.25 1.33 -2.02
CA MET A 37 21.95 2.08 -3.25
C MET A 37 20.44 2.23 -3.48
N VAL A 38 19.67 1.14 -3.38
CA VAL A 38 18.21 1.17 -3.59
C VAL A 38 17.47 1.86 -2.45
N VAL A 39 17.98 1.79 -1.22
CA VAL A 39 17.45 2.53 -0.07
C VAL A 39 17.64 4.04 -0.30
N ARG A 40 18.83 4.47 -0.69
CA ARG A 40 19.13 5.88 -0.96
C ARG A 40 18.28 6.43 -2.11
N GLU A 41 18.16 5.68 -3.21
CA GLU A 41 17.33 6.07 -4.35
C GLU A 41 15.85 6.21 -3.97
N THR A 42 15.31 5.25 -3.23
CA THR A 42 13.92 5.29 -2.73
C THR A 42 13.72 6.44 -1.75
N ALA A 43 14.64 6.65 -0.82
CA ALA A 43 14.58 7.75 0.15
C ALA A 43 14.62 9.13 -0.54
N GLU A 44 15.39 9.27 -1.62
CA GLU A 44 15.44 10.52 -2.40
C GLU A 44 14.10 10.83 -3.06
N ILE A 45 13.40 9.82 -3.60
CA ILE A 45 12.04 9.98 -4.15
C ILE A 45 11.08 10.45 -3.06
N LEU A 46 11.17 9.88 -1.87
CA LEU A 46 10.26 10.12 -0.74
C LEU A 46 10.64 11.31 0.15
N ARG A 47 11.77 11.96 -0.10
CA ARG A 47 12.21 13.11 0.71
C ARG A 47 11.14 14.19 0.79
N GLY A 48 10.78 14.59 2.01
CA GLY A 48 9.72 15.57 2.28
C GLY A 48 8.30 15.01 2.18
N ALA A 49 8.12 13.70 2.09
CA ALA A 49 6.82 13.06 2.19
C ALA A 49 6.33 13.01 3.65
N GLN A 50 5.03 12.91 3.82
CA GLN A 50 4.41 12.51 5.09
C GLN A 50 4.33 10.99 5.11
N PHE A 51 4.83 10.36 6.17
CA PHE A 51 4.87 8.91 6.31
C PHE A 51 3.74 8.37 7.17
N GLN A 52 3.34 7.12 6.90
CA GLN A 52 2.36 6.36 7.69
C GLN A 52 1.05 7.11 7.88
N VAL A 53 0.56 7.73 6.80
CA VAL A 53 -0.66 8.52 6.81
C VAL A 53 -1.87 7.60 6.86
N THR A 54 -2.69 7.73 7.90
CA THR A 54 -3.97 7.04 8.00
C THR A 54 -5.04 7.86 7.28
N ALA A 55 -5.78 7.21 6.38
CA ALA A 55 -6.90 7.79 5.66
C ALA A 55 -8.09 6.83 5.65
N TYR A 56 -9.29 7.37 5.66
CA TYR A 56 -10.53 6.59 5.61
C TYR A 56 -11.62 7.36 4.88
N GLN A 57 -12.57 6.61 4.34
CA GLN A 57 -13.73 7.15 3.64
C GLN A 57 -14.96 6.27 3.86
N ASP A 58 -16.06 6.88 4.27
CA ASP A 58 -17.36 6.21 4.28
C ASP A 58 -17.86 6.07 2.83
N LYS A 59 -18.29 4.88 2.48
CA LYS A 59 -18.86 4.58 1.17
C LYS A 59 -20.09 3.69 1.31
N ARG A 60 -21.09 3.91 0.48
CA ARG A 60 -22.27 3.05 0.42
C ARG A 60 -22.31 2.36 -0.93
N ILE A 61 -22.40 1.02 -0.92
CA ILE A 61 -22.45 0.18 -2.10
C ILE A 61 -23.67 -0.74 -1.99
N ASP A 62 -24.57 -0.68 -2.98
CA ASP A 62 -25.81 -1.45 -3.01
C ASP A 62 -26.63 -1.34 -1.71
N GLY A 63 -26.64 -0.14 -1.10
CA GLY A 63 -27.31 0.14 0.15
C GLY A 63 -26.53 -0.26 1.43
N VAL A 64 -25.44 -0.99 1.32
CA VAL A 64 -24.60 -1.42 2.44
C VAL A 64 -23.53 -0.37 2.74
N PRO A 65 -23.41 0.07 4.01
CA PRO A 65 -22.34 1.00 4.40
C PRO A 65 -21.00 0.28 4.56
N PHE A 66 -19.94 0.90 4.06
CA PHE A 66 -18.55 0.48 4.21
C PHE A 66 -17.71 1.62 4.75
N LEU A 67 -16.79 1.30 5.63
CA LEU A 67 -15.67 2.17 5.96
C LEU A 67 -14.44 1.65 5.19
N LEU A 68 -14.01 2.41 4.18
CA LEU A 68 -12.76 2.17 3.51
C LEU A 68 -11.64 2.75 4.38
N TYR A 69 -10.58 1.98 4.56
CA TYR A 69 -9.45 2.35 5.40
C TYR A 69 -8.15 2.10 4.65
N GLY A 70 -7.24 3.07 4.71
CA GLY A 70 -5.90 2.96 4.17
C GLY A 70 -4.86 3.48 5.15
N ARG A 71 -3.73 2.79 5.24
CA ARG A 71 -2.51 3.28 5.85
C ARG A 71 -1.47 3.41 4.75
N LEU A 72 -1.25 4.65 4.33
CA LEU A 72 -0.35 4.98 3.24
C LEU A 72 1.09 4.97 3.77
N ASP A 73 2.02 4.34 3.06
CA ASP A 73 3.43 4.39 3.44
C ASP A 73 3.94 5.84 3.37
N ALA A 74 3.61 6.55 2.26
CA ALA A 74 3.94 7.96 2.15
C ALA A 74 2.93 8.73 1.27
N LEU A 75 2.78 10.03 1.57
CA LEU A 75 1.97 10.98 0.81
C LEU A 75 2.79 12.25 0.57
N LYS A 76 2.89 12.67 -0.70
CA LYS A 76 3.64 13.87 -1.08
C LYS A 76 3.01 14.54 -2.30
N ALA A 77 2.65 15.81 -2.17
CA ALA A 77 2.15 16.66 -3.27
C ALA A 77 1.03 16.02 -4.12
N GLY A 78 0.06 15.35 -3.46
CA GLY A 78 -1.07 14.70 -4.14
C GLY A 78 -0.70 13.37 -4.83
N VAL A 79 0.44 12.78 -4.46
CA VAL A 79 0.87 11.45 -4.89
C VAL A 79 0.95 10.54 -3.69
N ILE A 80 0.27 9.39 -3.76
CA ILE A 80 0.36 8.31 -2.79
C ILE A 80 1.52 7.41 -3.22
N TYR A 81 2.41 7.09 -2.30
CA TYR A 81 3.51 6.15 -2.51
C TYR A 81 3.34 4.92 -1.62
N ASP A 82 3.66 3.77 -2.17
CA ASP A 82 3.69 2.50 -1.48
C ASP A 82 5.00 1.78 -1.82
N THR A 83 5.77 1.44 -0.80
CA THR A 83 7.09 0.84 -0.96
C THR A 83 6.99 -0.68 -0.91
N LYS A 84 7.63 -1.33 -1.86
CA LYS A 84 7.67 -2.80 -1.94
C LYS A 84 9.10 -3.28 -2.08
N PHE A 85 9.46 -4.32 -1.35
CA PHE A 85 10.70 -5.06 -1.59
C PHE A 85 10.35 -6.41 -2.21
N SER A 86 10.81 -6.66 -3.44
CA SER A 86 10.46 -7.87 -4.18
C SER A 86 11.57 -8.30 -5.14
N ARG A 87 12.29 -9.36 -4.79
CA ARG A 87 13.38 -9.91 -5.61
C ARG A 87 12.92 -10.48 -6.97
N SER A 88 11.62 -10.63 -7.18
CA SER A 88 11.01 -11.17 -8.40
C SER A 88 9.94 -10.23 -8.97
N TYR A 89 10.30 -8.95 -9.10
CA TYR A 89 9.38 -7.97 -9.70
C TYR A 89 9.28 -8.17 -11.22
N GLN A 90 8.07 -8.01 -11.74
CA GLN A 90 7.77 -7.91 -13.16
C GLN A 90 6.82 -6.72 -13.37
N SER A 91 7.04 -5.96 -14.43
CA SER A 91 6.21 -4.80 -14.77
C SER A 91 4.74 -5.20 -14.92
N GLY A 92 3.83 -4.37 -14.34
CA GLY A 92 2.39 -4.64 -14.32
C GLY A 92 1.93 -5.58 -13.21
N LYS A 93 2.81 -5.97 -12.30
CA LYS A 93 2.48 -6.88 -11.18
C LYS A 93 1.33 -6.36 -10.33
N TYR A 94 1.20 -5.04 -10.19
CA TYR A 94 0.22 -4.41 -9.31
C TYR A 94 -1.02 -3.86 -10.03
N VAL A 95 -1.16 -4.10 -11.34
CA VAL A 95 -2.32 -3.61 -12.13
C VAL A 95 -3.66 -4.09 -11.56
N GLY A 96 -3.73 -5.31 -11.04
CA GLY A 96 -4.92 -5.89 -10.41
C GLY A 96 -4.99 -5.68 -8.88
N SER A 97 -4.11 -4.88 -8.30
CA SER A 97 -4.11 -4.63 -6.84
C SER A 97 -5.35 -3.82 -6.44
N PRO A 98 -6.08 -4.21 -5.37
CA PRO A 98 -7.17 -3.42 -4.83
C PRO A 98 -6.69 -2.15 -4.09
N GLN A 99 -5.40 -2.05 -3.81
CA GLN A 99 -4.84 -1.02 -2.93
C GLN A 99 -4.99 0.38 -3.54
N HIS A 100 -4.55 0.60 -4.77
CA HIS A 100 -4.60 1.94 -5.36
C HIS A 100 -6.04 2.44 -5.62
N PRO A 101 -7.03 1.64 -6.07
CA PRO A 101 -8.42 2.10 -6.16
C PRO A 101 -9.00 2.50 -4.80
N ILE A 102 -8.75 1.71 -3.75
CA ILE A 102 -9.25 1.99 -2.40
C ILE A 102 -8.58 3.25 -1.83
N TYR A 103 -7.26 3.39 -2.00
CA TYR A 103 -6.54 4.55 -1.46
C TYR A 103 -6.90 5.85 -2.16
N PHE A 104 -7.24 5.81 -3.44
CA PHE A 104 -7.80 6.96 -4.13
C PHE A 104 -9.15 7.41 -3.56
N GLU A 105 -10.00 6.49 -3.11
CA GLU A 105 -11.24 6.87 -2.41
C GLU A 105 -10.93 7.50 -1.04
N CYS A 106 -9.97 6.94 -0.30
CA CYS A 106 -9.59 7.45 1.03
C CYS A 106 -8.89 8.82 0.99
N VAL A 107 -8.26 9.17 -0.15
CA VAL A 107 -7.51 10.43 -0.35
C VAL A 107 -8.02 11.11 -1.62
N PRO A 108 -9.14 11.84 -1.56
CA PRO A 108 -9.78 12.45 -2.75
C PRO A 108 -8.88 13.41 -3.52
N GLU A 109 -7.95 14.09 -2.86
CA GLU A 109 -7.00 15.02 -3.46
C GLU A 109 -5.82 14.35 -4.19
N ALA A 110 -5.59 13.05 -3.94
CA ALA A 110 -4.52 12.34 -4.63
C ALA A 110 -4.87 12.11 -6.10
N ARG A 111 -3.93 12.41 -6.98
CA ARG A 111 -4.08 12.28 -8.44
C ARG A 111 -3.32 11.10 -9.00
N LYS A 112 -2.30 10.63 -8.28
CA LYS A 112 -1.42 9.55 -8.71
C LYS A 112 -1.13 8.62 -7.53
N PHE A 113 -0.98 7.34 -7.84
CA PHE A 113 -0.46 6.31 -6.95
C PHE A 113 0.80 5.71 -7.58
N VAL A 114 1.86 5.57 -6.79
CA VAL A 114 3.14 5.06 -7.25
C VAL A 114 3.59 3.92 -6.34
N TYR A 115 3.70 2.73 -6.88
CA TYR A 115 4.48 1.68 -6.23
C TYR A 115 5.96 1.94 -6.50
N ILE A 116 6.76 2.00 -5.44
CA ILE A 116 8.22 2.04 -5.52
C ILE A 116 8.71 0.64 -5.16
N ILE A 117 9.22 -0.09 -6.15
CA ILE A 117 9.62 -1.48 -5.97
C ILE A 117 11.14 -1.58 -6.01
N ALA A 118 11.76 -2.07 -4.93
CA ALA A 118 13.18 -2.40 -4.91
C ALA A 118 13.36 -3.92 -4.95
N ASP A 119 14.33 -4.40 -5.73
CA ASP A 119 14.69 -5.83 -5.79
C ASP A 119 16.03 -6.15 -5.10
N GLY A 120 16.65 -5.13 -4.49
CA GLY A 120 17.97 -5.17 -3.86
C GLY A 120 19.10 -4.72 -4.79
N LYS A 121 18.82 -4.47 -6.08
CA LYS A 121 19.79 -4.01 -7.08
C LYS A 121 19.31 -2.77 -7.83
N ALA A 122 18.01 -2.65 -8.06
CA ALA A 122 17.40 -1.56 -8.80
C ALA A 122 16.08 -1.15 -8.16
N VAL A 123 15.65 0.07 -8.47
CA VAL A 123 14.34 0.63 -8.10
C VAL A 123 13.49 0.75 -9.36
N TYR A 124 12.26 0.31 -9.26
CA TYR A 124 11.25 0.39 -10.32
C TYR A 124 10.07 1.20 -9.84
N LEU A 125 9.45 1.95 -10.74
CA LEU A 125 8.24 2.72 -10.47
C LEU A 125 7.09 2.17 -11.32
N GLU A 126 5.97 1.88 -10.67
CA GLU A 126 4.73 1.49 -11.32
C GLU A 126 3.66 2.50 -10.95
N GLU A 127 3.23 3.31 -11.91
CA GLU A 127 2.37 4.48 -11.70
C GLU A 127 0.94 4.23 -12.18
N TYR A 128 -0.02 4.66 -11.36
CA TYR A 128 -1.45 4.63 -11.67
C TYR A 128 -2.02 6.03 -11.49
N ARG A 129 -2.77 6.52 -12.49
CA ARG A 129 -3.48 7.79 -12.38
C ARG A 129 -4.91 7.56 -11.91
N ARG A 130 -5.44 8.51 -11.15
CA ARG A 130 -6.82 8.43 -10.68
C ARG A 130 -7.80 8.31 -11.85
N GLU A 131 -7.63 9.13 -12.89
CA GLU A 131 -8.51 9.16 -14.06
C GLU A 131 -8.57 7.83 -14.83
N ASP A 132 -7.49 7.03 -14.76
CA ASP A 132 -7.36 5.76 -15.45
C ASP A 132 -7.71 4.56 -14.53
N THR A 133 -7.98 4.83 -13.25
CA THR A 133 -8.24 3.80 -12.24
C THR A 133 -9.73 3.68 -11.99
N PRO A 134 -10.35 2.52 -12.24
CA PRO A 134 -11.76 2.32 -11.92
C PRO A 134 -12.00 2.40 -10.41
N PRO A 135 -13.21 2.85 -9.99
CA PRO A 135 -13.54 2.89 -8.55
C PRO A 135 -13.56 1.48 -7.95
N PRO A 136 -13.34 1.35 -6.63
CA PRO A 136 -13.22 0.04 -5.96
C PRO A 136 -14.54 -0.72 -5.82
N ASP A 137 -15.67 -0.17 -6.28
CA ASP A 137 -17.00 -0.74 -6.12
C ASP A 137 -17.09 -2.19 -6.62
N GLY A 138 -16.51 -2.48 -7.79
CA GLY A 138 -16.48 -3.82 -8.35
C GLY A 138 -15.69 -4.82 -7.47
N ILE A 139 -14.56 -4.37 -6.92
CA ILE A 139 -13.73 -5.17 -6.03
C ILE A 139 -14.48 -5.48 -4.74
N ILE A 140 -15.15 -4.49 -4.17
CA ILE A 140 -15.93 -4.65 -2.93
C ILE A 140 -17.12 -5.59 -3.16
N ARG A 141 -17.84 -5.48 -4.30
CA ARG A 141 -18.91 -6.44 -4.63
C ARG A 141 -18.40 -7.87 -4.76
N GLN A 142 -17.26 -8.06 -5.39
CA GLN A 142 -16.64 -9.40 -5.48
C GLN A 142 -16.30 -9.95 -4.09
N PHE A 143 -15.75 -9.12 -3.21
CA PHE A 143 -15.46 -9.51 -1.83
C PHE A 143 -16.74 -9.88 -1.05
N MET A 144 -17.80 -9.08 -1.18
CA MET A 144 -19.11 -9.39 -0.56
C MET A 144 -19.67 -10.73 -1.06
N SER A 145 -19.67 -10.94 -2.37
CA SER A 145 -20.15 -12.19 -2.99
C SER A 145 -19.32 -13.40 -2.50
N TYR A 146 -18.01 -13.22 -2.32
CA TYR A 146 -17.16 -14.25 -1.73
C TYR A 146 -17.57 -14.57 -0.28
N LEU A 147 -17.77 -13.55 0.56
CA LEU A 147 -18.20 -13.75 1.94
C LEU A 147 -19.55 -14.48 2.05
N GLU A 148 -20.51 -14.12 1.18
CA GLU A 148 -21.82 -14.79 1.13
C GLU A 148 -21.69 -16.26 0.71
N THR A 149 -20.96 -16.53 -0.37
CA THR A 149 -20.73 -17.89 -0.89
C THR A 149 -19.97 -18.77 0.10
N ALA A 150 -19.04 -18.19 0.84
CA ALA A 150 -18.25 -18.90 1.87
C ALA A 150 -19.00 -19.04 3.22
N GLY A 151 -20.20 -18.46 3.35
CA GLY A 151 -20.95 -18.44 4.62
C GLY A 151 -20.29 -17.58 5.70
N LEU A 152 -19.45 -16.63 5.33
CA LEU A 152 -18.68 -15.78 6.24
C LEU A 152 -19.27 -14.38 6.44
N ALA A 153 -20.33 -14.02 5.71
CA ALA A 153 -20.90 -12.68 5.76
C ALA A 153 -21.31 -12.26 7.18
N GLN A 154 -22.03 -13.14 7.93
CA GLN A 154 -22.44 -12.82 9.28
C GLN A 154 -21.25 -12.72 10.24
N VAL A 155 -20.26 -13.60 10.10
CA VAL A 155 -19.03 -13.57 10.91
C VAL A 155 -18.28 -12.25 10.68
N TYR A 156 -18.23 -11.80 9.43
CA TYR A 156 -17.61 -10.52 9.08
C TYR A 156 -18.35 -9.34 9.72
N ILE A 157 -19.69 -9.29 9.59
CA ILE A 157 -20.55 -8.24 10.16
C ILE A 157 -20.42 -8.18 11.68
N ASP A 158 -20.46 -9.35 12.35
CA ASP A 158 -20.40 -9.43 13.81
C ASP A 158 -19.04 -8.98 14.39
N ASN A 159 -17.96 -9.16 13.63
CA ASN A 159 -16.62 -8.74 14.02
C ASN A 159 -16.29 -7.31 13.62
N TRP A 160 -17.07 -6.72 12.71
CA TRP A 160 -16.92 -5.34 12.26
C TRP A 160 -17.87 -4.41 13.01
N LYS A 161 -17.83 -4.44 14.32
CA LYS A 161 -18.60 -3.48 15.12
C LYS A 161 -17.84 -2.15 15.12
N THR A 162 -18.43 -1.15 14.49
CA THR A 162 -18.07 0.25 14.73
C THR A 162 -18.36 0.55 16.19
N ASN A 163 -17.30 0.75 16.99
CA ASN A 163 -17.42 1.36 18.32
C ASN A 163 -17.71 2.84 18.19
#